data_6f626da96393b20f72a4f8e6352d0458
#
_entry.id   6f626da96393b20f72a4f8e6352d0458
#
_cell.length_a   1.000
_cell.length_b   1.000
_cell.length_c   1.000
_cell.angle_alpha   90.00
_cell.angle_beta   90.00
_cell.angle_gamma   90.00
#
_symmetry.space_group_name_H-M   'P 1'
#
loop_
_entity.id
_entity.type
_entity.pdbx_description
1 polymer ?
#
loop_
_entity_poly.entity_id
_entity_poly.type
_entity_poly.pdbx_seq_one_letter_code
_entity_poly.pdbx_strand_id
1 'polypeptide(L)'
;MAQAKNHGCETRQSDMVFISTKPKQFTVADGVRSTRYKAVRGKLPDPDVLKVSEVYKDFSADIAPLITTMAISVDVPLVNSTFGKVQEGSPISYQHPLPLSWVIVRHPDAPPPPPLPVDGYRLEPTTCEFVCSHQQHLHLLSLATTLLMARKIEVATREQSDSVEWHRVRRPRITSSRFREVCHVRSQSSAENLAQRIRKGVAQTASMKRGLALEPVAIQEYCRIKNTNYWPCGFVIHPDAPWLGSSPDGLVFDPTESPPFGLVEIKCPNAKSYVDCSYLKMQSGTLKLKQSHSYYWQVQGQLLLTGMEWCDFVVFAEEDILIQRICRDCEVATTIREKGDYFYFYFYMD
;
A
#
# COMPACT_ATOMS: atom_id res chain seq x y z
N MET A 1 -35.94 -24.47 -12.11
CA MET A 1 -35.75 -23.02 -12.30
C MET A 1 -35.61 -22.38 -10.93
N ALA A 2 -34.38 -22.20 -10.47
CA ALA A 2 -34.10 -21.52 -9.22
C ALA A 2 -33.63 -20.11 -9.58
N GLN A 3 -34.45 -19.12 -9.21
CA GLN A 3 -34.13 -17.71 -9.36
C GLN A 3 -33.00 -17.37 -8.37
N ALA A 4 -31.81 -17.05 -8.90
CA ALA A 4 -30.78 -16.42 -8.13
C ALA A 4 -31.26 -15.02 -7.72
N LYS A 5 -31.49 -14.83 -6.42
CA LYS A 5 -31.73 -13.49 -5.87
C LYS A 5 -30.42 -12.69 -5.95
N ASN A 6 -30.41 -11.68 -6.81
CA ASN A 6 -29.45 -10.61 -6.76
C ASN A 6 -29.57 -9.92 -5.41
N HIS A 7 -28.66 -10.21 -4.49
CA HIS A 7 -28.46 -9.37 -3.32
C HIS A 7 -27.67 -8.15 -3.77
N GLY A 8 -28.38 -7.13 -4.24
CA GLY A 8 -27.82 -5.80 -4.44
C GLY A 8 -27.30 -5.29 -3.10
N CYS A 9 -26.02 -4.96 -3.04
CA CYS A 9 -25.44 -4.26 -1.92
C CYS A 9 -26.09 -2.86 -1.85
N GLU A 10 -27.13 -2.74 -1.00
CA GLU A 10 -27.71 -1.43 -0.70
C GLU A 10 -26.65 -0.63 0.05
N THR A 11 -26.17 0.43 -0.57
CA THR A 11 -25.27 1.40 0.06
C THR A 11 -25.99 2.03 1.26
N ARG A 12 -25.73 1.53 2.46
CA ARG A 12 -26.18 2.18 3.69
C ARG A 12 -25.46 3.52 3.79
N GLN A 13 -26.20 4.60 3.91
CA GLN A 13 -25.70 6.00 4.04
C GLN A 13 -24.92 6.26 5.34
N SER A 14 -24.80 5.24 6.23
CA SER A 14 -24.24 5.36 7.58
C SER A 14 -22.71 5.28 7.69
N ASP A 15 -21.98 5.06 6.58
CA ASP A 15 -20.63 4.53 6.66
C ASP A 15 -19.50 5.54 6.42
N MET A 16 -19.78 6.84 6.54
CA MET A 16 -18.75 7.87 6.48
C MET A 16 -18.52 8.46 7.86
N VAL A 17 -17.32 8.24 8.40
CA VAL A 17 -16.88 8.86 9.64
C VAL A 17 -15.96 10.02 9.29
N PHE A 18 -16.42 11.24 9.61
CA PHE A 18 -15.63 12.46 9.44
C PHE A 18 -15.04 12.87 10.77
N ILE A 19 -13.73 12.99 10.85
CA ILE A 19 -13.07 13.62 11.99
C ILE A 19 -12.51 14.95 11.50
N SER A 20 -13.06 16.04 11.98
CA SER A 20 -12.74 17.39 11.53
C SER A 20 -11.32 17.83 11.87
N THR A 21 -10.76 17.33 12.98
CA THR A 21 -9.40 17.68 13.41
C THR A 21 -8.71 16.50 14.06
N LYS A 22 -7.46 16.27 13.73
CA LYS A 22 -6.57 15.38 14.49
C LYS A 22 -6.18 16.07 15.78
N PRO A 23 -6.07 15.34 16.90
CA PRO A 23 -5.37 15.87 18.07
C PRO A 23 -4.01 16.39 17.59
N LYS A 24 -3.61 17.59 17.98
CA LYS A 24 -2.26 18.11 17.70
C LYS A 24 -1.26 17.10 18.21
N GLN A 25 -0.74 16.27 17.34
CA GLN A 25 0.43 15.47 17.64
C GLN A 25 1.59 16.46 17.66
N PHE A 26 2.21 16.64 18.81
CA PHE A 26 3.50 17.28 18.89
C PHE A 26 4.43 16.45 18.01
N THR A 27 4.88 17.02 16.90
CA THR A 27 5.90 16.38 16.09
C THR A 27 7.18 16.28 16.92
N VAL A 28 8.03 15.30 16.64
CA VAL A 28 9.36 15.19 17.27
C VAL A 28 10.15 16.50 17.11
N ALA A 29 9.84 17.29 16.06
CA ALA A 29 10.36 18.64 15.87
C ALA A 29 9.86 19.66 16.92
N ASP A 30 8.73 19.41 17.57
CA ASP A 30 8.20 20.17 18.70
C ASP A 30 8.65 19.62 20.06
N GLY A 31 9.48 18.57 20.05
CA GLY A 31 10.18 18.05 21.21
C GLY A 31 10.96 19.18 21.91
N VAL A 32 11.03 19.10 23.21
CA VAL A 32 11.63 20.05 24.15
C VAL A 32 12.60 21.02 23.48
N ARG A 33 12.13 22.18 23.07
CA ARG A 33 12.97 23.28 22.61
C ARG A 33 13.68 23.82 23.83
N SER A 34 14.84 23.24 24.15
CA SER A 34 15.72 23.82 25.12
C SER A 34 16.12 25.21 24.62
N THR A 35 15.73 26.26 25.34
CA THR A 35 16.16 27.63 25.06
C THR A 35 17.67 27.76 25.17
N ARG A 36 18.36 26.74 25.68
CA ARG A 36 19.83 26.63 25.80
C ARG A 36 20.50 26.00 24.60
N TYR A 37 19.76 25.33 23.69
CA TYR A 37 20.35 24.75 22.49
C TYR A 37 20.29 25.77 21.34
N LYS A 38 21.43 26.31 20.99
CA LYS A 38 21.61 27.07 19.76
C LYS A 38 22.27 26.15 18.74
N ALA A 39 21.56 25.81 17.66
CA ALA A 39 22.15 25.07 16.57
C ALA A 39 23.39 25.80 16.06
N VAL A 40 24.51 25.11 15.98
CA VAL A 40 25.76 25.65 15.40
C VAL A 40 25.50 25.86 13.91
N ARG A 41 25.57 27.11 13.45
CA ARG A 41 25.50 27.46 12.03
C ARG A 41 26.92 27.47 11.49
N GLY A 42 27.28 26.52 10.64
CA GLY A 42 28.60 26.41 10.02
C GLY A 42 28.93 24.98 9.58
N LYS A 43 30.12 24.77 9.01
CA LYS A 43 30.64 23.43 8.77
C LYS A 43 30.75 22.71 10.13
N LEU A 44 30.17 21.50 10.20
CA LEU A 44 30.39 20.63 11.35
C LEU A 44 31.88 20.40 11.50
N PRO A 45 32.40 20.33 12.74
CA PRO A 45 33.80 19.96 12.99
C PRO A 45 34.09 18.61 12.31
N ASP A 46 35.25 18.47 11.75
CA ASP A 46 35.71 17.19 11.21
C ASP A 46 35.70 16.16 12.36
N PRO A 47 34.95 15.06 12.23
CA PRO A 47 34.88 14.03 13.27
C PRO A 47 36.24 13.41 13.55
N ASP A 48 37.21 13.45 12.61
CA ASP A 48 38.58 12.97 12.81
C ASP A 48 39.39 13.86 13.75
N VAL A 49 38.97 15.11 13.97
CA VAL A 49 39.57 16.02 14.97
C VAL A 49 39.10 15.68 16.38
N LEU A 50 37.93 15.02 16.52
CA LEU A 50 37.43 14.56 17.81
C LEU A 50 37.94 13.14 18.08
N LYS A 51 39.24 13.00 18.34
CA LYS A 51 39.85 11.71 18.73
C LYS A 51 39.40 11.32 20.14
N VAL A 52 38.14 10.93 20.28
CA VAL A 52 37.54 10.50 21.54
C VAL A 52 38.34 9.36 22.18
N SER A 53 38.89 8.46 21.38
CA SER A 53 39.77 7.38 21.84
C SER A 53 41.09 7.85 22.50
N GLU A 54 41.62 9.00 22.09
CA GLU A 54 42.85 9.57 22.73
C GLU A 54 42.53 10.26 24.05
N VAL A 55 41.37 10.90 24.18
CA VAL A 55 40.95 11.61 25.40
C VAL A 55 40.71 10.63 26.56
N TYR A 56 40.26 9.41 26.26
CA TYR A 56 39.88 8.41 27.27
C TYR A 56 40.81 7.20 27.32
N LYS A 57 41.99 7.23 26.66
CA LYS A 57 42.96 6.13 26.61
C LYS A 57 43.46 5.67 27.98
N ASP A 58 43.46 6.57 28.96
CA ASP A 58 43.98 6.30 30.30
C ASP A 58 42.90 5.78 31.28
N PHE A 59 41.65 5.59 30.80
CA PHE A 59 40.59 4.99 31.61
C PHE A 59 40.69 3.47 31.59
N SER A 60 40.56 2.83 32.75
CA SER A 60 40.44 1.37 32.80
C SER A 60 39.12 0.91 32.13
N ALA A 61 39.13 -0.29 31.54
CA ALA A 61 37.95 -0.83 30.79
C ALA A 61 36.68 -0.83 31.61
N ASP A 62 36.79 -0.99 32.94
CA ASP A 62 35.65 -1.10 33.86
C ASP A 62 34.92 0.23 34.13
N ILE A 63 35.63 1.37 33.92
CA ILE A 63 35.11 2.71 34.16
C ILE A 63 35.15 3.59 32.92
N ALA A 64 35.55 3.04 31.78
CA ALA A 64 35.61 3.78 30.53
C ALA A 64 34.17 4.20 30.13
N PRO A 65 33.94 5.46 29.71
CA PRO A 65 32.66 5.92 29.24
C PRO A 65 32.17 5.04 28.06
N LEU A 66 30.87 4.77 27.99
CA LEU A 66 30.26 3.98 26.91
C LEU A 66 30.66 4.42 25.50
N ILE A 67 30.98 5.70 25.33
CA ILE A 67 31.47 6.27 24.07
C ILE A 67 32.79 5.67 23.58
N THR A 68 33.63 5.13 24.49
CA THR A 68 34.89 4.46 24.14
C THR A 68 34.72 3.03 23.71
N THR A 69 33.62 2.39 24.13
CA THR A 69 33.21 1.03 23.75
C THR A 69 32.28 1.03 22.53
N MET A 70 31.66 2.16 22.23
CA MET A 70 30.95 2.39 21.01
C MET A 70 31.97 2.73 19.91
N ALA A 71 32.59 1.69 19.34
CA ALA A 71 33.57 1.87 18.26
C ALA A 71 32.91 2.63 17.10
N ILE A 72 33.01 3.96 17.12
CA ILE A 72 32.65 4.82 16.00
C ILE A 72 33.79 4.68 14.99
N SER A 73 33.74 3.67 14.17
CA SER A 73 34.69 3.43 13.10
C SER A 73 34.10 3.93 11.79
N VAL A 74 34.91 4.57 10.97
CA VAL A 74 34.52 4.99 9.61
C VAL A 74 34.13 3.79 8.74
N ASP A 75 34.59 2.60 9.10
CA ASP A 75 34.38 1.35 8.37
C ASP A 75 33.12 0.56 8.82
N VAL A 76 32.32 1.07 9.78
CA VAL A 76 31.10 0.40 10.19
C VAL A 76 29.99 0.71 9.18
N PRO A 77 29.35 -0.33 8.60
CA PRO A 77 28.27 -0.12 7.64
C PRO A 77 27.13 0.69 8.24
N LEU A 78 26.50 1.53 7.42
CA LEU A 78 25.33 2.30 7.81
C LEU A 78 24.08 1.49 7.53
N VAL A 79 23.22 1.32 8.53
CA VAL A 79 21.91 0.70 8.44
C VAL A 79 20.81 1.74 8.55
N ASN A 80 19.65 1.45 7.96
CA ASN A 80 18.50 2.33 8.07
C ASN A 80 17.85 2.19 9.45
N SER A 81 17.55 3.30 10.09
CA SER A 81 16.77 3.38 11.33
C SER A 81 15.60 4.34 11.16
N THR A 82 14.72 4.43 12.16
CA THR A 82 13.64 5.43 12.23
C THR A 82 14.16 6.87 12.15
N PHE A 83 15.41 7.11 12.53
CA PHE A 83 16.05 8.41 12.53
C PHE A 83 16.98 8.66 11.33
N GLY A 84 16.92 7.80 10.31
CA GLY A 84 17.79 7.84 9.14
C GLY A 84 18.91 6.79 9.20
N LYS A 85 19.96 6.99 8.40
CA LYS A 85 21.09 6.06 8.37
C LYS A 85 21.96 6.26 9.60
N VAL A 86 22.18 5.18 10.34
CA VAL A 86 23.00 5.11 11.56
C VAL A 86 23.97 3.94 11.45
N GLN A 87 25.03 3.98 12.23
CA GLN A 87 26.00 2.89 12.25
C GLN A 87 25.40 1.58 12.77
N GLU A 88 25.70 0.48 12.10
CA GLU A 88 25.29 -0.87 12.52
C GLU A 88 25.83 -1.15 13.93
N GLY A 89 24.99 -1.73 14.80
CA GLY A 89 25.33 -2.01 16.19
C GLY A 89 25.18 -0.82 17.15
N SER A 90 24.90 0.40 16.66
CA SER A 90 24.54 1.51 17.55
C SER A 90 23.15 1.25 18.20
N PRO A 91 22.87 1.77 19.42
CA PRO A 91 21.55 1.60 20.04
C PRO A 91 20.39 2.06 19.16
N ILE A 92 20.61 3.04 18.31
CA ILE A 92 19.61 3.56 17.36
C ILE A 92 19.45 2.61 16.16
N SER A 93 20.46 1.81 15.82
CA SER A 93 20.38 0.84 14.73
C SER A 93 19.37 -0.29 14.99
N TYR A 94 19.08 -0.54 16.25
CA TYR A 94 18.04 -1.52 16.68
C TYR A 94 16.63 -0.92 16.69
N GLN A 95 16.50 0.39 16.53
CA GLN A 95 15.22 1.05 16.34
C GLN A 95 14.86 1.01 14.85
N HIS A 96 14.55 -0.17 14.36
CA HIS A 96 14.01 -0.32 13.03
C HIS A 96 12.68 0.45 12.93
N PRO A 97 12.37 1.07 11.77
CA PRO A 97 11.01 1.41 11.48
C PRO A 97 10.18 0.14 11.72
N LEU A 98 9.06 0.28 12.42
CA LEU A 98 8.14 -0.84 12.57
C LEU A 98 7.93 -1.44 11.18
N PRO A 99 8.16 -2.75 10.99
CA PRO A 99 7.97 -3.34 9.68
C PRO A 99 6.55 -3.00 9.23
N LEU A 100 6.40 -2.60 7.96
CA LEU A 100 5.09 -2.31 7.35
C LEU A 100 4.12 -3.50 7.44
N SER A 101 4.63 -4.64 7.89
CA SER A 101 3.91 -5.90 8.07
C SER A 101 3.29 -6.10 9.46
N TRP A 102 3.17 -5.05 10.29
CA TRP A 102 2.58 -5.22 11.63
C TRP A 102 1.06 -5.38 11.56
N VAL A 103 0.55 -6.25 12.44
CA VAL A 103 -0.88 -6.55 12.60
C VAL A 103 -1.44 -5.70 13.74
N ILE A 104 -2.63 -5.11 13.55
CA ILE A 104 -3.37 -4.45 14.63
C ILE A 104 -4.54 -5.33 15.02
N VAL A 105 -4.64 -5.66 16.30
CA VAL A 105 -5.75 -6.43 16.86
C VAL A 105 -6.55 -5.57 17.84
N ARG A 106 -7.81 -5.32 17.51
CA ARG A 106 -8.79 -4.64 18.35
C ARG A 106 -9.84 -5.62 18.89
N HIS A 107 -10.13 -6.65 18.11
CA HIS A 107 -11.05 -7.73 18.44
C HIS A 107 -10.26 -9.03 18.51
N PRO A 108 -9.84 -9.47 19.72
CA PRO A 108 -9.06 -10.71 19.88
C PRO A 108 -9.83 -11.98 19.47
N ASP A 109 -11.15 -11.94 19.59
CA ASP A 109 -12.05 -13.05 19.24
C ASP A 109 -12.43 -13.10 17.75
N ALA A 110 -11.84 -12.22 16.93
CA ALA A 110 -12.08 -12.24 15.48
C ALA A 110 -11.63 -13.57 14.88
N PRO A 111 -12.38 -14.10 13.90
CA PRO A 111 -11.92 -15.27 13.16
C PRO A 111 -10.62 -14.97 12.42
N PRO A 112 -9.83 -16.01 12.08
CA PRO A 112 -8.61 -15.81 11.31
C PRO A 112 -8.90 -15.15 9.97
N PRO A 113 -8.04 -14.24 9.48
CA PRO A 113 -8.23 -13.57 8.21
C PRO A 113 -8.25 -14.58 7.06
N PRO A 114 -9.20 -14.43 6.11
CA PRO A 114 -9.25 -15.31 4.96
C PRO A 114 -8.01 -15.11 4.08
N PRO A 115 -7.47 -16.19 3.50
CA PRO A 115 -6.38 -16.06 2.54
C PRO A 115 -6.85 -15.41 1.25
N LEU A 116 -6.00 -14.63 0.60
CA LEU A 116 -6.32 -13.94 -0.67
C LEU A 116 -5.62 -14.61 -1.87
N PRO A 117 -6.34 -14.74 -2.99
CA PRO A 117 -7.77 -14.52 -3.20
C PRO A 117 -8.63 -15.47 -2.36
N VAL A 118 -9.88 -15.04 -2.09
CA VAL A 118 -10.85 -15.79 -1.27
C VAL A 118 -11.15 -17.14 -1.90
N ASP A 119 -11.34 -18.15 -1.04
CA ASP A 119 -11.65 -19.51 -1.48
C ASP A 119 -13.01 -19.59 -2.17
N GLY A 120 -13.09 -20.38 -3.25
CA GLY A 120 -14.31 -20.56 -4.03
C GLY A 120 -14.73 -19.36 -4.87
N TYR A 121 -14.08 -18.20 -4.74
CA TYR A 121 -14.35 -17.06 -5.60
C TYR A 121 -13.76 -17.28 -7.00
N ARG A 122 -14.58 -17.02 -8.03
CA ARG A 122 -14.19 -17.20 -9.44
C ARG A 122 -14.47 -15.90 -10.22
N LEU A 123 -13.60 -15.61 -11.16
CA LEU A 123 -13.83 -14.51 -12.10
C LEU A 123 -14.69 -14.98 -13.26
N GLU A 124 -15.61 -14.13 -13.67
CA GLU A 124 -16.43 -14.41 -14.85
C GLU A 124 -15.53 -14.51 -16.10
N PRO A 125 -15.81 -15.46 -17.01
CA PRO A 125 -15.16 -15.53 -18.30
C PRO A 125 -15.35 -14.24 -19.09
N THR A 126 -14.37 -13.87 -19.91
CA THR A 126 -14.50 -12.73 -20.83
C THR A 126 -14.77 -13.19 -22.26
N THR A 127 -15.29 -12.26 -23.05
CA THR A 127 -15.50 -12.48 -24.50
C THR A 127 -14.22 -12.27 -25.33
N CYS A 128 -13.09 -12.02 -24.69
CA CYS A 128 -11.83 -11.77 -25.37
C CYS A 128 -11.31 -13.06 -26.03
N GLU A 129 -11.45 -13.14 -27.34
CA GLU A 129 -10.85 -14.19 -28.14
C GLU A 129 -9.50 -13.74 -28.68
N PHE A 130 -8.45 -14.41 -28.28
CA PHE A 130 -7.07 -14.12 -28.71
C PHE A 130 -6.36 -15.41 -29.11
N VAL A 131 -5.79 -15.43 -30.33
CA VAL A 131 -5.00 -16.58 -30.82
C VAL A 131 -3.54 -16.32 -30.53
N CYS A 132 -3.00 -17.04 -29.55
CA CYS A 132 -1.60 -16.92 -29.14
C CYS A 132 -0.65 -17.52 -30.19
N SER A 133 0.45 -16.83 -30.46
CA SER A 133 1.64 -17.44 -31.02
C SER A 133 2.25 -18.44 -30.03
N HIS A 134 3.14 -19.31 -30.51
CA HIS A 134 3.83 -20.27 -29.63
C HIS A 134 4.57 -19.56 -28.46
N GLN A 135 5.26 -18.46 -28.76
CA GLN A 135 6.01 -17.69 -27.73
C GLN A 135 5.08 -17.05 -26.72
N GLN A 136 3.97 -16.47 -27.16
CA GLN A 136 2.96 -15.89 -26.27
C GLN A 136 2.30 -16.96 -25.38
N HIS A 137 2.06 -18.15 -25.93
CA HIS A 137 1.56 -19.28 -25.15
C HIS A 137 2.54 -19.69 -24.04
N LEU A 138 3.85 -19.80 -24.34
CA LEU A 138 4.87 -20.07 -23.34
C LEU A 138 4.93 -18.97 -22.26
N HIS A 139 4.76 -17.71 -22.66
CA HIS A 139 4.68 -16.61 -21.72
C HIS A 139 3.47 -16.74 -20.78
N LEU A 140 2.28 -17.04 -21.30
CA LEU A 140 1.08 -17.27 -20.49
C LEU A 140 1.25 -18.46 -19.53
N LEU A 141 1.86 -19.54 -19.99
CA LEU A 141 2.19 -20.68 -19.13
C LEU A 141 3.13 -20.28 -17.98
N SER A 142 4.07 -19.36 -18.23
CA SER A 142 4.96 -18.84 -17.18
C SER A 142 4.25 -17.99 -16.14
N LEU A 143 3.09 -17.42 -16.48
CA LEU A 143 2.23 -16.66 -15.56
C LEU A 143 1.19 -17.52 -14.84
N ALA A 144 0.94 -18.74 -15.34
CA ALA A 144 -0.05 -19.64 -14.77
C ALA A 144 0.18 -19.81 -13.27
N THR A 145 -0.86 -19.58 -12.50
CA THR A 145 -0.78 -19.50 -11.04
C THR A 145 -1.93 -20.28 -10.45
N THR A 146 -1.62 -21.30 -9.64
CA THR A 146 -2.65 -22.01 -8.87
C THR A 146 -3.09 -21.17 -7.67
N LEU A 147 -4.24 -21.47 -7.09
CA LEU A 147 -4.72 -20.76 -5.89
C LEU A 147 -3.69 -20.82 -4.74
N LEU A 148 -3.07 -22.00 -4.55
CA LEU A 148 -2.04 -22.15 -3.53
C LEU A 148 -0.80 -21.29 -3.80
N MET A 149 -0.37 -21.20 -5.06
CA MET A 149 0.75 -20.33 -5.46
C MET A 149 0.39 -18.85 -5.26
N ALA A 150 -0.81 -18.45 -5.65
CA ALA A 150 -1.28 -17.08 -5.48
C ALA A 150 -1.24 -16.65 -4.00
N ARG A 151 -1.72 -17.50 -3.10
CA ARG A 151 -1.70 -17.25 -1.65
C ARG A 151 -0.28 -17.22 -1.07
N LYS A 152 0.62 -18.09 -1.56
CA LYS A 152 2.04 -18.02 -1.17
C LYS A 152 2.70 -16.72 -1.62
N ILE A 153 2.40 -16.26 -2.83
CA ILE A 153 2.90 -14.97 -3.35
C ILE A 153 2.36 -13.83 -2.50
N GLU A 154 1.07 -13.83 -2.18
CA GLU A 154 0.48 -12.79 -1.32
C GLU A 154 1.22 -12.69 0.01
N VAL A 155 1.41 -13.80 0.72
CA VAL A 155 2.12 -13.83 2.01
C VAL A 155 3.57 -13.39 1.87
N ALA A 156 4.29 -13.84 0.83
CA ALA A 156 5.71 -13.53 0.63
C ALA A 156 5.98 -12.07 0.19
N THR A 157 4.92 -11.32 -0.15
CA THR A 157 5.05 -9.96 -0.70
C THR A 157 4.36 -8.88 0.15
N ARG A 158 4.03 -9.17 1.41
CA ARG A 158 3.33 -8.24 2.32
C ARG A 158 4.15 -7.00 2.67
N GLU A 159 5.46 -7.05 2.55
CA GLU A 159 6.35 -5.88 2.66
C GLU A 159 6.29 -4.96 1.43
N GLN A 160 5.50 -5.33 0.41
CA GLN A 160 5.25 -4.57 -0.81
C GLN A 160 6.52 -3.98 -1.43
N SER A 161 6.67 -2.65 -1.48
CA SER A 161 7.78 -1.98 -2.16
C SER A 161 9.17 -2.35 -1.62
N ASP A 162 9.27 -2.87 -0.41
CA ASP A 162 10.54 -3.31 0.20
C ASP A 162 10.89 -4.75 -0.19
N SER A 163 9.95 -5.49 -0.79
CA SER A 163 10.15 -6.87 -1.26
C SER A 163 10.61 -6.91 -2.72
N VAL A 164 11.75 -7.53 -2.99
CA VAL A 164 12.25 -7.80 -4.35
C VAL A 164 11.25 -8.68 -5.12
N GLU A 165 10.65 -9.65 -4.44
CA GLU A 165 9.66 -10.55 -5.04
C GLU A 165 8.41 -9.79 -5.49
N TRP A 166 7.96 -8.81 -4.72
CA TRP A 166 6.82 -7.96 -5.09
C TRP A 166 7.07 -7.22 -6.42
N HIS A 167 8.27 -6.66 -6.61
CA HIS A 167 8.65 -6.03 -7.88
C HIS A 167 8.69 -7.04 -9.03
N ARG A 168 9.23 -8.24 -8.77
CA ARG A 168 9.36 -9.31 -9.74
C ARG A 168 7.99 -9.79 -10.26
N VAL A 169 7.06 -10.08 -9.34
CA VAL A 169 5.74 -10.61 -9.74
C VAL A 169 4.84 -9.56 -10.36
N ARG A 170 5.04 -8.28 -10.06
CA ARG A 170 4.26 -7.16 -10.63
C ARG A 170 4.64 -6.86 -12.08
N ARG A 171 5.92 -7.01 -12.43
CA ARG A 171 6.47 -6.56 -13.70
C ARG A 171 5.75 -7.13 -14.95
N PRO A 172 5.41 -8.42 -15.02
CA PRO A 172 4.73 -9.00 -16.19
C PRO A 172 3.21 -8.80 -16.14
N ARG A 173 2.66 -8.06 -15.22
CA ARG A 173 1.22 -7.95 -14.96
C ARG A 173 0.72 -6.51 -15.03
N ILE A 174 -0.54 -6.36 -15.42
CA ILE A 174 -1.25 -5.09 -15.28
C ILE A 174 -1.80 -4.99 -13.85
N THR A 175 -1.45 -3.92 -13.15
CA THR A 175 -1.86 -3.73 -11.75
C THR A 175 -3.08 -2.83 -11.61
N SER A 176 -3.86 -3.02 -10.53
CA SER A 176 -5.11 -2.29 -10.25
C SER A 176 -4.97 -0.77 -10.34
N SER A 177 -3.81 -0.22 -9.99
CA SER A 177 -3.53 1.22 -10.12
C SER A 177 -3.54 1.75 -11.57
N ARG A 178 -3.50 0.84 -12.57
CA ARG A 178 -3.53 1.17 -14.00
C ARG A 178 -4.87 0.88 -14.66
N PHE A 179 -5.81 0.24 -13.98
CA PHE A 179 -7.07 -0.21 -14.61
C PHE A 179 -7.87 0.92 -15.24
N ARG A 180 -7.92 2.09 -14.60
CA ARG A 180 -8.60 3.23 -15.24
C ARG A 180 -7.97 3.62 -16.57
N GLU A 181 -6.66 3.73 -16.63
CA GLU A 181 -5.96 4.08 -17.87
C GLU A 181 -6.20 3.04 -18.96
N VAL A 182 -6.08 1.76 -18.61
CA VAL A 182 -6.31 0.62 -19.50
C VAL A 182 -7.75 0.58 -20.03
N CYS A 183 -8.74 0.75 -19.15
CA CYS A 183 -10.15 0.69 -19.53
C CYS A 183 -10.62 1.88 -20.38
N HIS A 184 -9.88 3.00 -20.38
CA HIS A 184 -10.26 4.23 -21.10
C HIS A 184 -9.36 4.52 -22.31
N VAL A 185 -8.56 3.57 -22.76
CA VAL A 185 -7.80 3.70 -24.01
C VAL A 185 -8.76 3.86 -25.18
N ARG A 186 -8.49 4.85 -26.06
CA ARG A 186 -9.39 5.22 -27.16
C ARG A 186 -8.88 4.82 -28.54
N SER A 187 -7.59 4.58 -28.70
CA SER A 187 -6.98 4.24 -29.99
C SER A 187 -5.84 3.24 -29.80
N GLN A 188 -5.50 2.52 -30.86
CA GLN A 188 -4.39 1.57 -30.89
C GLN A 188 -3.07 2.25 -30.49
N SER A 189 -2.73 3.38 -31.08
CA SER A 189 -1.50 4.13 -30.76
C SER A 189 -1.45 4.54 -29.27
N SER A 190 -2.61 4.92 -28.67
CA SER A 190 -2.67 5.22 -27.25
C SER A 190 -2.45 4.00 -26.38
N ALA A 191 -2.93 2.82 -26.82
CA ALA A 191 -2.75 1.54 -26.14
C ALA A 191 -1.28 1.11 -26.15
N GLU A 192 -0.64 1.16 -27.31
CA GLU A 192 0.78 0.83 -27.47
C GLU A 192 1.68 1.74 -26.62
N ASN A 193 1.44 3.05 -26.64
CA ASN A 193 2.15 4.01 -25.81
C ASN A 193 1.94 3.74 -24.32
N LEU A 194 0.72 3.38 -23.91
CA LEU A 194 0.42 3.03 -22.52
C LEU A 194 1.15 1.75 -22.11
N ALA A 195 1.14 0.71 -22.95
CA ALA A 195 1.84 -0.55 -22.72
C ALA A 195 3.34 -0.32 -22.52
N GLN A 196 3.98 0.45 -23.40
CA GLN A 196 5.40 0.82 -23.27
C GLN A 196 5.68 1.57 -21.97
N ARG A 197 4.81 2.53 -21.59
CA ARG A 197 4.94 3.29 -20.33
C ARG A 197 4.82 2.41 -19.10
N ILE A 198 3.90 1.45 -19.10
CA ILE A 198 3.73 0.49 -18.00
C ILE A 198 4.95 -0.42 -17.90
N ARG A 199 5.44 -0.98 -19.00
CA ARG A 199 6.65 -1.84 -19.03
C ARG A 199 7.90 -1.10 -18.56
N LYS A 200 8.06 0.17 -18.95
CA LYS A 200 9.18 1.01 -18.50
C LYS A 200 9.15 1.28 -17.00
N GLY A 201 7.96 1.25 -16.40
CA GLY A 201 7.76 1.64 -15.01
C GLY A 201 7.86 3.14 -14.79
N VAL A 202 7.63 3.56 -13.56
CA VAL A 202 7.70 4.96 -13.15
C VAL A 202 8.64 5.07 -11.95
N ALA A 203 9.55 6.03 -12.00
CA ALA A 203 10.39 6.34 -10.85
C ALA A 203 9.55 6.84 -9.67
N GLN A 204 9.92 6.45 -8.47
CA GLN A 204 9.23 6.86 -7.25
C GLN A 204 9.37 8.39 -7.05
N THR A 205 8.25 9.10 -7.01
CA THR A 205 8.20 10.54 -6.78
C THR A 205 8.34 10.88 -5.28
N ALA A 206 8.66 12.14 -4.97
CA ALA A 206 8.69 12.63 -3.59
C ALA A 206 7.33 12.45 -2.88
N SER A 207 6.22 12.68 -3.59
CA SER A 207 4.87 12.45 -3.05
C SER A 207 4.61 10.99 -2.73
N MET A 208 5.08 10.05 -3.56
CA MET A 208 4.97 8.60 -3.29
C MET A 208 5.79 8.21 -2.06
N LYS A 209 7.02 8.72 -1.91
CA LYS A 209 7.86 8.48 -0.73
C LYS A 209 7.20 9.01 0.54
N ARG A 210 6.64 10.22 0.48
CA ARG A 210 5.91 10.81 1.62
C ARG A 210 4.68 9.98 1.97
N GLY A 211 3.91 9.55 0.97
CA GLY A 211 2.74 8.68 1.18
C GLY A 211 3.11 7.41 1.92
N LEU A 212 4.12 6.71 1.45
CA LEU A 212 4.62 5.48 2.06
C LEU A 212 5.09 5.70 3.51
N ALA A 213 5.78 6.81 3.80
CA ALA A 213 6.25 7.12 5.15
C ALA A 213 5.10 7.43 6.14
N LEU A 214 3.95 7.93 5.66
CA LEU A 214 2.78 8.27 6.49
C LEU A 214 1.78 7.12 6.61
N GLU A 215 1.83 6.14 5.75
CA GLU A 215 0.89 5.01 5.71
C GLU A 215 0.76 4.27 7.06
N PRO A 216 1.85 3.93 7.79
CA PRO A 216 1.73 3.29 9.09
C PRO A 216 0.94 4.10 10.12
N VAL A 217 1.12 5.43 10.11
CA VAL A 217 0.39 6.34 11.01
C VAL A 217 -1.09 6.41 10.61
N ALA A 218 -1.36 6.46 9.30
CA ALA A 218 -2.71 6.47 8.78
C ALA A 218 -3.47 5.19 9.12
N ILE A 219 -2.80 4.02 9.03
CA ILE A 219 -3.36 2.72 9.42
C ILE A 219 -3.73 2.70 10.90
N GLN A 220 -2.83 3.16 11.79
CA GLN A 220 -3.09 3.22 13.22
C GLN A 220 -4.33 4.06 13.53
N GLU A 221 -4.40 5.25 12.93
CA GLU A 221 -5.51 6.17 13.16
C GLU A 221 -6.83 5.61 12.59
N TYR A 222 -6.80 5.03 11.40
CA TYR A 222 -7.95 4.34 10.81
C TYR A 222 -8.46 3.23 11.75
N CYS A 223 -7.58 2.34 12.21
CA CYS A 223 -7.96 1.24 13.11
C CYS A 223 -8.48 1.75 14.47
N ARG A 224 -7.97 2.88 14.95
CA ARG A 224 -8.45 3.52 16.16
C ARG A 224 -9.89 4.03 15.99
N ILE A 225 -10.16 4.71 14.87
CA ILE A 225 -11.46 5.31 14.57
C ILE A 225 -12.52 4.25 14.31
N LYS A 226 -12.21 3.29 13.45
CA LYS A 226 -13.15 2.23 13.05
C LYS A 226 -13.22 1.09 14.07
N ASN A 227 -12.33 1.07 15.05
CA ASN A 227 -12.20 -0.03 16.01
C ASN A 227 -12.13 -1.39 15.30
N THR A 228 -11.23 -1.53 14.34
CA THR A 228 -11.12 -2.69 13.44
C THR A 228 -9.75 -3.35 13.55
N ASN A 229 -9.67 -4.67 13.27
CA ASN A 229 -8.39 -5.34 13.10
C ASN A 229 -7.83 -5.02 11.72
N TYR A 230 -6.51 -5.11 11.59
CA TYR A 230 -5.79 -4.88 10.34
C TYR A 230 -4.69 -5.94 10.17
N TRP A 231 -4.57 -6.44 8.95
CA TRP A 231 -3.48 -7.29 8.48
C TRP A 231 -2.93 -6.72 7.17
N PRO A 232 -1.60 -6.66 7.00
CA PRO A 232 -1.00 -6.20 5.75
C PRO A 232 -1.32 -7.18 4.62
N CYS A 233 -1.51 -6.65 3.41
CA CYS A 233 -1.71 -7.44 2.20
C CYS A 233 -0.48 -7.38 1.29
N GLY A 234 -0.18 -8.52 0.67
CA GLY A 234 0.80 -8.63 -0.39
C GLY A 234 0.22 -8.44 -1.79
N PHE A 235 0.93 -8.97 -2.77
CA PHE A 235 0.49 -8.93 -4.17
C PHE A 235 -0.46 -10.07 -4.48
N VAL A 236 -1.70 -9.73 -4.74
CA VAL A 236 -2.78 -10.68 -5.05
C VAL A 236 -2.87 -10.93 -6.54
N ILE A 237 -2.85 -12.20 -6.92
CA ILE A 237 -3.05 -12.70 -8.29
C ILE A 237 -4.25 -13.64 -8.25
N HIS A 238 -5.23 -13.44 -9.13
CA HIS A 238 -6.32 -14.40 -9.27
C HIS A 238 -5.96 -15.48 -10.31
N PRO A 239 -6.16 -16.78 -10.01
CA PRO A 239 -5.83 -17.87 -10.97
C PRO A 239 -6.54 -17.75 -12.33
N ASP A 240 -7.75 -17.22 -12.36
CA ASP A 240 -8.55 -17.03 -13.59
C ASP A 240 -8.07 -15.83 -14.44
N ALA A 241 -7.16 -15.00 -13.91
CA ALA A 241 -6.56 -13.87 -14.62
C ALA A 241 -5.10 -13.64 -14.17
N PRO A 242 -4.18 -14.58 -14.41
CA PRO A 242 -2.83 -14.52 -13.87
C PRO A 242 -1.98 -13.37 -14.44
N TRP A 243 -2.47 -12.65 -15.44
CA TRP A 243 -1.87 -11.45 -16.02
C TRP A 243 -2.32 -10.14 -15.37
N LEU A 244 -3.29 -10.20 -14.45
CA LEU A 244 -3.73 -9.07 -13.64
C LEU A 244 -3.24 -9.24 -12.19
N GLY A 245 -3.10 -8.13 -11.47
CA GLY A 245 -2.71 -8.18 -10.08
C GLY A 245 -3.05 -6.91 -9.30
N SER A 246 -3.07 -7.02 -7.99
CA SER A 246 -3.32 -5.89 -7.10
C SER A 246 -2.54 -6.01 -5.80
N SER A 247 -2.29 -4.87 -5.14
CA SER A 247 -1.74 -4.81 -3.79
C SER A 247 -2.61 -3.88 -2.98
N PRO A 248 -3.64 -4.38 -2.30
CA PRO A 248 -4.34 -3.59 -1.29
C PRO A 248 -3.39 -3.22 -0.15
N ASP A 249 -3.62 -2.10 0.51
CA ASP A 249 -2.78 -1.71 1.64
C ASP A 249 -3.04 -2.62 2.85
N GLY A 250 -4.26 -3.18 2.98
CA GLY A 250 -4.53 -4.18 3.99
C GLY A 250 -5.86 -4.88 3.89
N LEU A 251 -5.97 -5.96 4.68
CA LEU A 251 -7.21 -6.67 5.01
C LEU A 251 -7.68 -6.20 6.39
N VAL A 252 -8.98 -5.98 6.56
CA VAL A 252 -9.56 -5.49 7.81
C VAL A 252 -10.74 -6.33 8.23
N PHE A 253 -10.98 -6.38 9.55
CA PHE A 253 -12.14 -7.03 10.16
C PHE A 253 -12.99 -6.01 10.87
N ASP A 254 -14.22 -5.83 10.40
CA ASP A 254 -15.25 -4.99 11.00
C ASP A 254 -16.43 -5.89 11.43
N PRO A 255 -16.61 -6.16 12.74
CA PRO A 255 -17.65 -7.06 13.23
C PRO A 255 -19.06 -6.57 12.98
N THR A 256 -19.23 -5.30 12.60
CA THR A 256 -20.54 -4.71 12.30
C THR A 256 -21.00 -4.94 10.87
N GLU A 257 -20.11 -5.49 10.02
CA GLU A 257 -20.36 -5.73 8.61
C GLU A 257 -20.67 -7.20 8.30
N SER A 258 -21.34 -7.42 7.16
CA SER A 258 -21.62 -8.74 6.61
C SER A 258 -21.37 -8.72 5.09
N PRO A 259 -20.31 -9.36 4.61
CA PRO A 259 -19.27 -10.11 5.34
C PRO A 259 -18.36 -9.21 6.19
N PRO A 260 -17.80 -9.71 7.30
CA PRO A 260 -17.05 -8.88 8.25
C PRO A 260 -15.63 -8.54 7.80
N PHE A 261 -15.10 -9.22 6.80
CA PHE A 261 -13.79 -8.93 6.22
C PHE A 261 -13.91 -8.05 4.97
N GLY A 262 -13.05 -7.07 4.87
CA GLY A 262 -12.92 -6.19 3.71
C GLY A 262 -11.48 -5.72 3.53
N LEU A 263 -11.28 -4.84 2.56
CA LEU A 263 -9.98 -4.23 2.27
C LEU A 263 -9.89 -2.82 2.86
N VAL A 264 -8.68 -2.31 2.93
CA VAL A 264 -8.41 -0.88 3.12
C VAL A 264 -7.43 -0.41 2.07
N GLU A 265 -7.68 0.79 1.53
CA GLU A 265 -6.79 1.50 0.61
C GLU A 265 -6.57 2.92 1.14
N ILE A 266 -5.32 3.30 1.37
CA ILE A 266 -4.94 4.53 2.06
C ILE A 266 -4.27 5.51 1.10
N LYS A 267 -4.67 6.77 1.17
CA LYS A 267 -4.05 7.86 0.44
C LYS A 267 -3.63 8.96 1.41
N CYS A 268 -2.34 9.28 1.41
CA CYS A 268 -1.76 10.36 2.20
C CYS A 268 -1.37 11.53 1.28
N PRO A 269 -2.33 12.38 0.86
CA PRO A 269 -2.06 13.50 -0.02
C PRO A 269 -1.17 14.54 0.67
N ASN A 270 -0.46 15.33 -0.13
CA ASN A 270 0.23 16.51 0.36
C ASN A 270 -0.75 17.70 0.41
N ALA A 271 -1.72 17.61 1.29
CA ALA A 271 -2.77 18.61 1.49
C ALA A 271 -3.04 18.78 2.98
N LYS A 272 -3.45 19.96 3.39
CA LYS A 272 -3.83 20.21 4.80
C LYS A 272 -5.08 19.44 5.17
N SER A 273 -6.08 19.49 4.33
CA SER A 273 -7.38 18.85 4.53
C SER A 273 -7.74 17.94 3.36
N TYR A 274 -8.50 16.87 3.60
CA TYR A 274 -9.06 16.05 2.52
C TYR A 274 -10.02 16.86 1.62
N VAL A 275 -10.58 17.96 2.12
CA VAL A 275 -11.46 18.85 1.34
C VAL A 275 -10.75 19.42 0.10
N ASP A 276 -9.44 19.62 0.19
CA ASP A 276 -8.61 20.14 -0.90
C ASP A 276 -8.28 19.07 -1.97
N CYS A 277 -8.69 17.82 -1.74
CA CYS A 277 -8.37 16.73 -2.64
C CYS A 277 -9.24 16.76 -3.90
N SER A 278 -8.65 17.03 -5.06
CA SER A 278 -9.34 17.14 -6.34
C SER A 278 -10.06 15.86 -6.80
N TYR A 279 -9.71 14.70 -6.27
CA TYR A 279 -10.35 13.42 -6.56
C TYR A 279 -11.63 13.17 -5.75
N LEU A 280 -11.94 14.03 -4.78
CA LEU A 280 -13.22 14.01 -4.06
C LEU A 280 -14.23 14.96 -4.70
N LYS A 281 -15.49 14.67 -4.52
CA LYS A 281 -16.63 15.54 -4.91
C LYS A 281 -17.72 15.51 -3.84
N MET A 282 -18.41 16.62 -3.70
CA MET A 282 -19.62 16.68 -2.88
C MET A 282 -20.74 15.87 -3.54
N GLN A 283 -21.33 14.96 -2.79
CA GLN A 283 -22.45 14.15 -3.21
C GLN A 283 -23.38 13.94 -2.00
N SER A 284 -24.64 14.38 -2.13
CA SER A 284 -25.63 14.26 -1.06
C SER A 284 -25.14 14.81 0.31
N GLY A 285 -24.48 15.97 0.29
CA GLY A 285 -23.96 16.61 1.50
C GLY A 285 -22.66 16.05 2.09
N THR A 286 -22.08 15.05 1.46
CA THR A 286 -20.83 14.42 1.90
C THR A 286 -19.80 14.38 0.76
N LEU A 287 -18.51 14.47 1.11
CA LEU A 287 -17.42 14.28 0.15
C LEU A 287 -17.23 12.80 -0.12
N LYS A 288 -17.22 12.43 -1.39
CA LYS A 288 -17.02 11.05 -1.86
C LYS A 288 -15.99 11.00 -2.98
N LEU A 289 -15.30 9.87 -3.08
CA LEU A 289 -14.39 9.58 -4.18
C LEU A 289 -15.15 9.62 -5.53
N LYS A 290 -14.61 10.37 -6.50
CA LYS A 290 -15.15 10.41 -7.86
C LYS A 290 -15.03 9.02 -8.51
N GLN A 291 -16.13 8.45 -8.98
CA GLN A 291 -16.12 7.17 -9.70
C GLN A 291 -15.28 7.24 -11.00
N SER A 292 -15.13 8.42 -11.57
CA SER A 292 -14.26 8.63 -12.73
C SER A 292 -12.76 8.71 -12.40
N HIS A 293 -12.37 8.75 -11.11
CA HIS A 293 -10.97 8.86 -10.72
C HIS A 293 -10.27 7.49 -10.70
N SER A 294 -8.96 7.48 -10.93
CA SER A 294 -8.14 6.26 -10.96
C SER A 294 -8.18 5.47 -9.65
N TYR A 295 -8.33 6.12 -8.51
CA TYR A 295 -8.43 5.45 -7.22
C TYR A 295 -9.70 4.60 -7.08
N TYR A 296 -10.83 5.06 -7.63
CA TYR A 296 -12.04 4.23 -7.64
C TYR A 296 -11.85 2.94 -8.44
N TRP A 297 -11.24 3.05 -9.62
CA TRP A 297 -10.91 1.90 -10.45
C TRP A 297 -9.86 0.99 -9.82
N GLN A 298 -8.92 1.57 -9.07
CA GLN A 298 -7.94 0.80 -8.29
C GLN A 298 -8.64 -0.04 -7.22
N VAL A 299 -9.54 0.56 -6.42
CA VAL A 299 -10.33 -0.13 -5.40
C VAL A 299 -11.19 -1.22 -6.02
N GLN A 300 -11.91 -0.92 -7.12
CA GLN A 300 -12.74 -1.92 -7.80
C GLN A 300 -11.92 -3.10 -8.34
N GLY A 301 -10.71 -2.83 -8.84
CA GLY A 301 -9.79 -3.87 -9.28
C GLY A 301 -9.25 -4.73 -8.13
N GLN A 302 -9.03 -4.14 -6.96
CA GLN A 302 -8.66 -4.87 -5.75
C GLN A 302 -9.80 -5.80 -5.31
N LEU A 303 -11.02 -5.30 -5.24
CA LEU A 303 -12.21 -6.10 -4.91
C LEU A 303 -12.45 -7.23 -5.91
N LEU A 304 -12.26 -6.94 -7.21
CA LEU A 304 -12.37 -7.94 -8.28
C LEU A 304 -11.35 -9.08 -8.10
N LEU A 305 -10.08 -8.77 -7.83
CA LEU A 305 -9.02 -9.79 -7.81
C LEU A 305 -8.94 -10.54 -6.48
N THR A 306 -9.41 -9.95 -5.39
CA THR A 306 -9.40 -10.58 -4.07
C THR A 306 -10.64 -11.39 -3.77
N GLY A 307 -11.79 -11.03 -4.36
CA GLY A 307 -13.10 -11.59 -4.03
C GLY A 307 -13.76 -10.91 -2.82
N MET A 308 -13.16 -9.85 -2.29
CA MET A 308 -13.77 -9.07 -1.21
C MET A 308 -14.94 -8.23 -1.71
N GLU A 309 -15.91 -7.95 -0.84
CA GLU A 309 -17.12 -7.23 -1.22
C GLU A 309 -17.06 -5.74 -0.96
N TRP A 310 -16.18 -5.31 -0.06
CA TRP A 310 -16.03 -3.91 0.29
C TRP A 310 -14.57 -3.52 0.60
N CYS A 311 -14.30 -2.23 0.48
CA CYS A 311 -13.02 -1.63 0.81
C CYS A 311 -13.25 -0.27 1.47
N ASP A 312 -12.58 0.00 2.57
CA ASP A 312 -12.52 1.33 3.16
C ASP A 312 -11.45 2.15 2.45
N PHE A 313 -11.88 3.16 1.72
CA PHE A 313 -11.00 4.14 1.11
C PHE A 313 -10.72 5.25 2.10
N VAL A 314 -9.45 5.41 2.48
CA VAL A 314 -9.00 6.34 3.53
C VAL A 314 -8.18 7.46 2.91
N VAL A 315 -8.54 8.70 3.20
CA VAL A 315 -7.73 9.88 2.87
C VAL A 315 -7.22 10.48 4.16
N PHE A 316 -5.92 10.36 4.38
CA PHE A 316 -5.25 10.84 5.58
C PHE A 316 -4.46 12.12 5.23
N ALA A 317 -5.09 13.28 5.39
CA ALA A 317 -4.48 14.58 5.19
C ALA A 317 -3.74 15.06 6.45
N GLU A 318 -3.16 16.23 6.44
CA GLU A 318 -2.36 16.76 7.55
C GLU A 318 -3.21 17.02 8.80
N GLU A 319 -4.38 17.63 8.65
CA GLU A 319 -5.24 18.08 9.74
C GLU A 319 -6.44 17.14 10.01
N ASP A 320 -6.81 16.30 9.04
CA ASP A 320 -8.04 15.51 9.09
C ASP A 320 -7.95 14.17 8.35
N ILE A 321 -9.01 13.36 8.49
CA ILE A 321 -9.12 12.04 7.84
C ILE A 321 -10.54 11.84 7.31
N LEU A 322 -10.64 11.31 6.09
CA LEU A 322 -11.88 10.83 5.50
C LEU A 322 -11.81 9.31 5.36
N ILE A 323 -12.86 8.61 5.79
CA ILE A 323 -13.04 7.18 5.58
C ILE A 323 -14.33 6.98 4.80
N GLN A 324 -14.24 6.34 3.64
CA GLN A 324 -15.39 6.02 2.79
C GLN A 324 -15.41 4.53 2.48
N ARG A 325 -16.49 3.84 2.83
CA ARG A 325 -16.72 2.46 2.39
C ARG A 325 -17.15 2.45 0.93
N ILE A 326 -16.53 1.60 0.15
CA ILE A 326 -16.80 1.38 -1.27
C ILE A 326 -17.08 -0.10 -1.45
N CYS A 327 -18.29 -0.41 -1.91
CA CYS A 327 -18.68 -1.78 -2.27
C CYS A 327 -18.25 -2.13 -3.70
N ARG A 328 -18.17 -3.43 -3.96
CA ARG A 328 -17.87 -3.94 -5.30
C ARG A 328 -18.96 -3.54 -6.28
N ASP A 329 -18.55 -2.92 -7.37
CA ASP A 329 -19.38 -2.51 -8.50
C ASP A 329 -19.20 -3.54 -9.62
N CYS A 330 -20.22 -4.35 -9.84
CA CYS A 330 -20.16 -5.44 -10.82
C CYS A 330 -19.98 -4.96 -12.26
N GLU A 331 -20.54 -3.80 -12.63
CA GLU A 331 -20.38 -3.24 -13.98
C GLU A 331 -18.94 -2.78 -14.22
N VAL A 332 -18.36 -2.10 -13.24
CA VAL A 332 -16.95 -1.68 -13.31
C VAL A 332 -16.03 -2.89 -13.25
N ALA A 333 -16.32 -3.89 -12.43
CA ALA A 333 -15.56 -5.13 -12.36
C ALA A 333 -15.55 -5.89 -13.70
N THR A 334 -16.71 -6.03 -14.34
CA THR A 334 -16.83 -6.61 -15.69
C THR A 334 -16.03 -5.80 -16.72
N THR A 335 -16.17 -4.47 -16.68
CA THR A 335 -15.40 -3.59 -17.60
C THR A 335 -13.89 -3.75 -17.40
N ILE A 336 -13.42 -3.82 -16.14
CA ILE A 336 -11.99 -4.04 -15.83
C ILE A 336 -11.54 -5.39 -16.41
N ARG A 337 -12.34 -6.42 -16.23
CA ARG A 337 -12.02 -7.76 -16.70
C ARG A 337 -11.92 -7.82 -18.23
N GLU A 338 -12.94 -7.36 -18.95
CA GLU A 338 -12.97 -7.38 -20.41
C GLU A 338 -11.89 -6.50 -21.04
N LYS A 339 -11.81 -5.24 -20.60
CA LYS A 339 -10.84 -4.28 -21.14
C LYS A 339 -9.41 -4.60 -20.71
N GLY A 340 -9.24 -5.14 -19.51
CA GLY A 340 -7.94 -5.61 -19.00
C GLY A 340 -7.39 -6.76 -19.82
N ASP A 341 -8.22 -7.76 -20.13
CA ASP A 341 -7.85 -8.89 -20.98
C ASP A 341 -7.52 -8.44 -22.39
N TYR A 342 -8.41 -7.64 -23.00
CA TYR A 342 -8.17 -7.11 -24.34
C TYR A 342 -6.84 -6.33 -24.41
N PHE A 343 -6.61 -5.42 -23.46
CA PHE A 343 -5.38 -4.64 -23.44
C PHE A 343 -4.15 -5.51 -23.22
N TYR A 344 -4.24 -6.50 -22.31
CA TYR A 344 -3.13 -7.40 -22.04
C TYR A 344 -2.75 -8.20 -23.27
N PHE A 345 -3.68 -8.87 -23.88
CA PHE A 345 -3.41 -9.78 -25.00
C PHE A 345 -3.02 -9.08 -26.30
N TYR A 346 -3.59 -7.90 -26.56
CA TYR A 346 -3.35 -7.21 -27.84
C TYR A 346 -2.23 -6.16 -27.79
N PHE A 347 -1.83 -5.68 -26.62
CA PHE A 347 -0.87 -4.56 -26.52
C PHE A 347 0.25 -4.76 -25.50
N TYR A 348 0.00 -5.53 -24.46
CA TYR A 348 0.94 -5.62 -23.34
C TYR A 348 1.81 -6.86 -23.37
N MET A 349 1.31 -7.98 -23.87
CA MET A 349 1.98 -9.27 -23.84
C MET A 349 3.18 -9.37 -24.81
N ASP A 350 3.27 -8.49 -25.80
CA ASP A 350 4.36 -8.47 -26.80
C ASP A 350 5.73 -8.14 -26.22
#